data_3436b28824580af2fd5bb2d650584e33
#
_entry.id   3436b28824580af2fd5bb2d650584e33
#
_cell.length_a   1.000
_cell.length_b   1.000
_cell.length_c   1.000
_cell.angle_alpha   90.00
_cell.angle_beta   90.00
_cell.angle_gamma   90.00
#
_symmetry.space_group_name_H-M   'P 1'
#
loop_
_entity.id
_entity.type
_entity.pdbx_description
1 polymer ?
#
loop_
_entity_poly.entity_id
_entity_poly.type
_entity_poly.pdbx_seq_one_letter_code
_entity_poly.pdbx_strand_id
1 'polypeptide(L)'
;MIERALFIVTIVGGASLGILWPLHKSDKPAASSALEVALDRSSDKHFYADAQINGHPIRFLVDTGAGEIVLTEEDARKAVIAVDAEKYELIGHGASGMVRGQYVELKSIDVGGIRESDAKAVVVQGANVSLLGQPFLENVDEIVIRKGEMLLRDQKSS
;
A
#
# COMPACT_ATOMS: atom_id res chain seq x y z
N MET A 1 -12.92 -74.89 -33.65
CA MET A 1 -14.38 -74.66 -33.69
C MET A 1 -14.56 -73.34 -32.95
N ILE A 2 -14.85 -72.31 -33.70
CA ILE A 2 -14.85 -70.96 -33.20
C ILE A 2 -16.31 -70.45 -33.31
N GLU A 3 -16.98 -70.34 -32.18
CA GLU A 3 -18.34 -69.76 -32.17
C GLU A 3 -18.28 -68.23 -32.22
N ARG A 4 -18.92 -67.70 -33.23
CA ARG A 4 -19.11 -66.27 -33.44
C ARG A 4 -20.34 -65.81 -32.65
N ALA A 5 -20.16 -65.15 -31.55
CA ALA A 5 -21.21 -64.47 -30.83
C ALA A 5 -21.58 -63.15 -31.57
N LEU A 6 -22.82 -63.10 -32.05
CA LEU A 6 -23.39 -61.93 -32.72
C LEU A 6 -23.95 -60.97 -31.64
N PHE A 7 -23.32 -59.82 -31.44
CA PHE A 7 -23.86 -58.80 -30.56
C PHE A 7 -24.85 -57.94 -31.33
N ILE A 8 -26.12 -58.04 -30.98
CA ILE A 8 -27.18 -57.15 -31.45
C ILE A 8 -27.15 -55.89 -30.64
N VAL A 9 -26.77 -54.77 -31.27
CA VAL A 9 -26.83 -53.44 -30.62
C VAL A 9 -28.25 -52.89 -30.81
N THR A 10 -28.99 -52.89 -29.72
CA THR A 10 -30.31 -52.23 -29.68
C THR A 10 -30.11 -50.77 -29.41
N ILE A 11 -30.34 -49.94 -30.41
CA ILE A 11 -30.34 -48.47 -30.22
C ILE A 11 -31.71 -48.08 -29.61
N VAL A 12 -31.72 -47.85 -28.29
CA VAL A 12 -32.84 -47.25 -27.61
C VAL A 12 -32.74 -45.73 -27.81
N GLY A 13 -33.70 -45.16 -28.58
CA GLY A 13 -33.81 -43.71 -28.75
C GLY A 13 -34.20 -43.06 -27.42
N GLY A 14 -33.21 -42.49 -26.75
CA GLY A 14 -33.42 -41.69 -25.57
C GLY A 14 -33.67 -40.23 -25.96
N ALA A 15 -34.89 -39.75 -25.69
CA ALA A 15 -35.24 -38.33 -25.80
C ALA A 15 -34.31 -37.53 -24.90
N SER A 16 -33.49 -36.67 -25.48
CA SER A 16 -32.62 -35.74 -24.73
C SER A 16 -33.52 -34.68 -24.09
N LEU A 17 -33.84 -34.88 -22.80
CA LEU A 17 -34.24 -33.76 -21.96
C LEU A 17 -33.02 -32.82 -21.85
N GLY A 18 -33.10 -31.70 -22.57
CA GLY A 18 -32.17 -30.62 -22.41
C GLY A 18 -32.26 -30.06 -21.00
N ILE A 19 -31.35 -30.48 -20.14
CA ILE A 19 -31.16 -29.80 -18.87
C ILE A 19 -30.58 -28.43 -19.21
N LEU A 20 -31.46 -27.40 -19.16
CA LEU A 20 -31.01 -26.01 -19.14
C LEU A 20 -30.20 -25.82 -17.85
N TRP A 21 -28.90 -25.96 -17.94
CA TRP A 21 -28.00 -25.50 -16.91
C TRP A 21 -28.13 -23.97 -16.86
N PRO A 22 -28.56 -23.37 -15.73
CA PRO A 22 -28.54 -21.93 -15.64
C PRO A 22 -27.08 -21.49 -15.84
N LEU A 23 -26.84 -20.75 -16.93
CA LEU A 23 -25.60 -20.03 -17.10
C LEU A 23 -25.47 -19.13 -15.86
N HIS A 24 -24.66 -19.59 -14.92
CA HIS A 24 -24.24 -18.81 -13.76
C HIS A 24 -23.55 -17.59 -14.35
N LYS A 25 -24.31 -16.50 -14.49
CA LYS A 25 -23.77 -15.20 -14.82
C LYS A 25 -22.76 -14.94 -13.72
N SER A 26 -21.49 -15.09 -14.05
CA SER A 26 -20.41 -14.69 -13.17
C SER A 26 -20.62 -13.20 -12.93
N ASP A 27 -21.23 -12.83 -11.83
CA ASP A 27 -21.23 -11.49 -11.33
C ASP A 27 -19.76 -11.19 -11.02
N LYS A 28 -19.10 -10.66 -12.05
CA LYS A 28 -17.81 -10.03 -11.87
C LYS A 28 -18.06 -8.96 -10.81
N PRO A 29 -17.47 -9.06 -9.61
CA PRO A 29 -17.68 -8.03 -8.61
C PRO A 29 -17.36 -6.70 -9.31
N ALA A 30 -18.26 -5.72 -9.16
CA ALA A 30 -18.01 -4.38 -9.63
C ALA A 30 -16.59 -4.03 -9.15
N ALA A 31 -15.71 -3.70 -10.09
CA ALA A 31 -14.36 -3.32 -9.74
C ALA A 31 -14.48 -2.12 -8.79
N SER A 32 -14.37 -2.37 -7.50
CA SER A 32 -14.00 -1.36 -6.54
C SER A 32 -12.78 -0.68 -7.16
N SER A 33 -12.87 0.62 -7.42
CA SER A 33 -11.78 1.35 -8.04
C SER A 33 -10.64 1.38 -7.03
N ALA A 34 -9.78 0.36 -7.09
CA ALA A 34 -8.58 0.32 -6.29
C ALA A 34 -7.78 1.58 -6.60
N LEU A 35 -7.39 2.32 -5.57
CA LEU A 35 -6.44 3.40 -5.71
C LEU A 35 -5.08 2.78 -6.02
N GLU A 36 -4.42 3.29 -7.03
CA GLU A 36 -3.06 2.86 -7.38
C GLU A 36 -2.17 4.10 -7.52
N VAL A 37 -1.10 4.13 -6.75
CA VAL A 37 -0.07 5.17 -6.80
C VAL A 37 1.20 4.56 -7.33
N ALA A 38 1.67 5.04 -8.47
CA ALA A 38 2.91 4.63 -9.09
C ALA A 38 4.04 5.60 -8.70
N LEU A 39 5.14 5.07 -8.18
CA LEU A 39 6.33 5.80 -7.80
C LEU A 39 7.49 5.34 -8.68
N ASP A 40 8.07 6.25 -9.43
CA ASP A 40 9.25 5.97 -10.24
C ASP A 40 10.51 5.88 -9.36
N ARG A 41 11.40 4.96 -9.74
CA ARG A 41 12.70 4.86 -9.08
C ARG A 41 13.56 6.06 -9.44
N SER A 42 13.96 6.81 -8.45
CA SER A 42 14.86 7.96 -8.58
C SER A 42 16.29 7.54 -9.01
N SER A 43 17.08 8.51 -9.46
CA SER A 43 18.48 8.30 -9.90
C SER A 43 19.37 7.75 -8.80
N ASP A 44 19.06 8.02 -7.52
CA ASP A 44 19.72 7.48 -6.34
C ASP A 44 19.25 6.07 -5.96
N LYS A 45 18.37 5.46 -6.80
CA LYS A 45 17.79 4.12 -6.68
C LYS A 45 16.73 3.97 -5.58
N HIS A 46 16.31 5.06 -4.94
CA HIS A 46 15.22 5.06 -3.98
C HIS A 46 13.86 5.40 -4.63
N PHE A 47 12.81 5.17 -3.89
CA PHE A 47 11.45 5.61 -4.25
C PHE A 47 11.06 6.76 -3.34
N TYR A 48 10.41 7.75 -3.93
CA TYR A 48 9.90 8.91 -3.20
C TYR A 48 8.41 9.05 -3.44
N ALA A 49 7.67 9.35 -2.38
CA ALA A 49 6.25 9.63 -2.42
C ALA A 49 6.01 11.11 -2.10
N ASP A 50 5.25 11.79 -2.94
CA ASP A 50 4.75 13.12 -2.64
C ASP A 50 3.44 12.97 -1.88
N ALA A 51 3.44 13.40 -0.61
CA ALA A 51 2.31 13.30 0.31
C ALA A 51 1.77 14.67 0.69
N GLN A 52 0.50 14.72 1.11
CA GLN A 52 -0.09 15.88 1.77
C GLN A 52 -0.15 15.61 3.28
N ILE A 53 0.62 16.33 4.06
CA ILE A 53 0.57 16.27 5.53
C ILE A 53 -0.22 17.48 6.02
N ASN A 54 -1.36 17.25 6.67
CA ASN A 54 -2.27 18.32 7.10
C ASN A 54 -2.63 19.30 5.96
N GLY A 55 -2.66 18.81 4.70
CA GLY A 55 -2.90 19.62 3.51
C GLY A 55 -1.65 20.32 2.94
N HIS A 56 -0.47 20.07 3.47
CA HIS A 56 0.79 20.66 3.00
C HIS A 56 1.66 19.63 2.28
N PRO A 57 2.22 19.94 1.09
CA PRO A 57 3.00 18.99 0.30
C PRO A 57 4.37 18.72 0.95
N ILE A 58 4.64 17.46 1.23
CA ILE A 58 5.90 16.96 1.76
C ILE A 58 6.35 15.76 0.93
N ARG A 59 7.63 15.71 0.58
CA ARG A 59 8.23 14.60 -0.13
C ARG A 59 8.92 13.64 0.84
N PHE A 60 8.52 12.39 0.78
CA PHE A 60 9.06 11.31 1.62
C PHE A 60 9.91 10.34 0.83
N LEU A 61 11.00 9.89 1.42
CA LEU A 61 11.66 8.65 1.03
C LEU A 61 10.81 7.47 1.55
N VAL A 62 10.42 6.56 0.67
CA VAL A 62 9.72 5.33 1.07
C VAL A 62 10.74 4.37 1.68
N ASP A 63 10.59 4.09 2.98
CA ASP A 63 11.51 3.25 3.74
C ASP A 63 10.77 2.13 4.49
N THR A 64 10.81 0.93 3.93
CA THR A 64 10.21 -0.26 4.54
C THR A 64 10.94 -0.74 5.79
N GLY A 65 12.11 -0.20 6.08
CA GLY A 65 12.88 -0.48 7.29
C GLY A 65 12.64 0.51 8.44
N ALA A 66 11.95 1.64 8.16
CA ALA A 66 11.63 2.62 9.19
C ALA A 66 10.39 2.19 9.98
N GLY A 67 10.52 2.08 11.30
CA GLY A 67 9.40 1.75 12.21
C GLY A 67 8.45 2.91 12.48
N GLU A 68 8.74 4.10 11.97
CA GLU A 68 7.98 5.33 12.21
C GLU A 68 7.79 6.12 10.89
N ILE A 69 6.77 6.98 10.85
CA ILE A 69 6.74 8.08 9.90
C ILE A 69 7.66 9.16 10.46
N VAL A 70 8.73 9.50 9.74
CA VAL A 70 9.71 10.47 10.18
C VAL A 70 9.55 11.77 9.40
N LEU A 71 9.52 12.89 10.11
CA LEU A 71 9.57 14.23 9.53
C LEU A 71 10.92 14.90 9.87
N THR A 72 11.45 15.63 8.90
CA THR A 72 12.48 16.62 9.20
C THR A 72 11.88 17.80 9.96
N GLU A 73 12.68 18.57 10.68
CA GLU A 73 12.23 19.79 11.37
C GLU A 73 11.68 20.82 10.36
N GLU A 74 12.25 20.85 9.15
CA GLU A 74 11.79 21.73 8.08
C GLU A 74 10.40 21.33 7.57
N ASP A 75 10.19 20.03 7.31
CA ASP A 75 8.92 19.53 6.80
C ASP A 75 7.81 19.60 7.86
N ALA A 76 8.14 19.38 9.14
CA ALA A 76 7.21 19.62 10.24
C ALA A 76 6.74 21.09 10.27
N ARG A 77 7.65 22.05 10.08
CA ARG A 77 7.27 23.47 9.98
C ARG A 77 6.41 23.76 8.75
N LYS A 78 6.71 23.17 7.58
CA LYS A 78 5.89 23.30 6.37
C LYS A 78 4.47 22.78 6.60
N ALA A 79 4.35 21.64 7.29
CA ALA A 79 3.07 21.02 7.63
C ALA A 79 2.34 21.69 8.82
N VAL A 80 2.85 22.82 9.31
CA VAL A 80 2.31 23.60 10.45
C VAL A 80 2.18 22.73 11.71
N ILE A 81 3.15 21.83 11.92
CA ILE A 81 3.23 20.99 13.11
C ILE A 81 4.09 21.71 14.14
N ALA A 82 3.52 21.93 15.33
CA ALA A 82 4.24 22.55 16.44
C ALA A 82 5.30 21.58 16.99
N VAL A 83 6.55 22.02 16.95
CA VAL A 83 7.68 21.30 17.52
C VAL A 83 8.30 22.13 18.63
N ASP A 84 8.56 21.49 19.76
CA ASP A 84 9.16 22.10 20.93
C ASP A 84 10.54 21.46 21.16
N ALA A 85 11.59 22.23 21.00
CA ALA A 85 12.97 21.73 21.12
C ALA A 85 13.27 21.13 22.52
N GLU A 86 12.53 21.57 23.56
CA GLU A 86 12.70 21.05 24.93
C GLU A 86 12.09 19.65 25.11
N LYS A 87 11.18 19.25 24.20
CA LYS A 87 10.50 17.94 24.20
C LYS A 87 11.21 16.87 23.37
N TYR A 88 12.37 17.20 22.80
CA TYR A 88 13.16 16.17 22.13
C TYR A 88 13.72 15.18 23.14
N GLU A 89 13.37 13.92 22.96
CA GLU A 89 13.86 12.82 23.78
C GLU A 89 14.68 11.83 22.97
N LEU A 90 15.39 10.92 23.64
CA LEU A 90 16.08 9.83 22.98
C LEU A 90 15.06 8.81 22.49
N ILE A 91 14.90 8.67 21.18
CA ILE A 91 13.91 7.79 20.55
C ILE A 91 14.53 6.50 19.98
N GLY A 92 15.86 6.43 19.89
CA GLY A 92 16.53 5.25 19.38
C GLY A 92 18.01 5.48 19.05
N HIS A 93 18.56 4.48 18.34
CA HIS A 93 19.91 4.53 17.81
C HIS A 93 19.87 4.29 16.31
N GLY A 94 20.36 5.23 15.54
CA GLY A 94 20.54 5.12 14.09
C GLY A 94 21.99 4.78 13.72
N ALA A 95 22.25 4.70 12.42
CA ALA A 95 23.60 4.42 11.90
C ALA A 95 24.66 5.46 12.33
N SER A 96 24.23 6.69 12.61
CA SER A 96 25.07 7.81 13.04
C SER A 96 25.11 8.03 14.56
N GLY A 97 24.49 7.17 15.36
CA GLY A 97 24.47 7.26 16.82
C GLY A 97 23.08 7.46 17.42
N MET A 98 23.02 8.13 18.56
CA MET A 98 21.77 8.40 19.27
C MET A 98 20.87 9.33 18.45
N VAL A 99 19.60 8.93 18.31
CA VAL A 99 18.59 9.70 17.59
C VAL A 99 17.66 10.37 18.60
N ARG A 100 17.52 11.68 18.50
CA ARG A 100 16.58 12.45 19.29
C ARG A 100 15.43 12.94 18.43
N GLY A 101 14.23 12.92 18.98
CA GLY A 101 13.03 13.37 18.27
C GLY A 101 11.89 13.67 19.22
N GLN A 102 10.85 14.23 18.64
CA GLN A 102 9.59 14.49 19.32
C GLN A 102 8.47 13.77 18.59
N TYR A 103 7.72 12.93 19.29
CA TYR A 103 6.49 12.35 18.74
C TYR A 103 5.42 13.42 18.55
N VAL A 104 4.76 13.34 17.41
CA VAL A 104 3.70 14.26 16.99
C VAL A 104 2.54 13.48 16.38
N GLU A 105 1.37 14.10 16.32
CA GLU A 105 0.19 13.57 15.65
C GLU A 105 -0.08 14.35 14.38
N LEU A 106 -0.25 13.62 13.27
CA LEU A 106 -0.64 14.15 11.97
C LEU A 106 -2.17 14.07 11.88
N LYS A 107 -2.85 15.20 11.67
CA LYS A 107 -4.31 15.19 11.45
C LYS A 107 -4.67 14.36 10.22
N SER A 108 -3.81 14.40 9.20
CA SER A 108 -3.97 13.61 7.99
C SER A 108 -2.64 13.42 7.25
N ILE A 109 -2.52 12.27 6.61
CA ILE A 109 -1.54 11.99 5.57
C ILE A 109 -2.27 11.45 4.35
N ASP A 110 -1.96 11.96 3.17
CA ASP A 110 -2.54 11.56 1.88
C ASP A 110 -1.42 11.35 0.86
N VAL A 111 -1.32 10.14 0.34
CA VAL A 111 -0.39 9.78 -0.72
C VAL A 111 -1.21 9.36 -1.94
N GLY A 112 -1.44 10.29 -2.87
CA GLY A 112 -2.17 10.02 -4.11
C GLY A 112 -3.58 9.49 -3.92
N GLY A 113 -4.25 9.85 -2.81
CA GLY A 113 -5.60 9.41 -2.45
C GLY A 113 -5.63 8.30 -1.41
N ILE A 114 -4.52 7.61 -1.13
CA ILE A 114 -4.39 6.70 0.01
C ILE A 114 -4.25 7.55 1.26
N ARG A 115 -5.24 7.48 2.17
CA ARG A 115 -5.39 8.42 3.28
C ARG A 115 -5.40 7.73 4.62
N GLU A 116 -4.78 8.40 5.59
CA GLU A 116 -4.85 8.05 7.00
C GLU A 116 -5.09 9.32 7.84
N SER A 117 -5.91 9.21 8.87
CA SER A 117 -6.16 10.28 9.84
C SER A 117 -5.52 9.92 11.17
N ASP A 118 -5.14 10.95 11.94
CA ASP A 118 -4.60 10.81 13.29
C ASP A 118 -3.38 9.88 13.36
N ALA A 119 -2.54 9.91 12.29
CA ALA A 119 -1.34 9.10 12.20
C ALA A 119 -0.26 9.62 13.16
N LYS A 120 0.46 8.70 13.79
CA LYS A 120 1.61 9.04 14.63
C LYS A 120 2.86 9.21 13.77
N ALA A 121 3.64 10.22 14.07
CA ALA A 121 4.92 10.49 13.44
C ALA A 121 5.94 10.97 14.47
N VAL A 122 7.19 11.04 14.06
CA VAL A 122 8.26 11.60 14.87
C VAL A 122 9.01 12.66 14.08
N VAL A 123 9.21 13.82 14.69
CA VAL A 123 10.11 14.84 14.14
C VAL A 123 11.50 14.56 14.68
N VAL A 124 12.43 14.25 13.79
CA VAL A 124 13.80 13.85 14.16
C VAL A 124 14.75 15.02 14.01
N GLN A 125 15.49 15.30 15.09
CA GLN A 125 16.51 16.36 15.12
C GLN A 125 17.64 16.07 14.14
N GLY A 126 17.89 17.02 13.23
CA GLY A 126 18.97 16.90 12.26
C GLY A 126 18.73 15.87 11.15
N ALA A 127 17.53 15.35 11.00
CA ALA A 127 17.20 14.51 9.86
C ALA A 127 17.25 15.31 8.55
N ASN A 128 17.82 14.68 7.50
CA ASN A 128 18.00 15.31 6.20
C ASN A 128 16.88 14.96 5.21
N VAL A 129 16.07 13.95 5.51
CA VAL A 129 14.96 13.48 4.66
C VAL A 129 13.85 12.94 5.54
N SER A 130 12.61 13.21 5.15
CA SER A 130 11.43 12.61 5.76
C SER A 130 11.23 11.19 5.25
N LEU A 131 10.84 10.24 6.13
CA LEU A 131 10.69 8.83 5.83
C LEU A 131 9.23 8.41 5.94
N LEU A 132 8.71 7.76 4.89
CA LEU A 132 7.42 7.09 4.91
C LEU A 132 7.64 5.64 5.34
N GLY A 133 7.46 5.38 6.63
CA GLY A 133 7.76 4.11 7.26
C GLY A 133 6.57 3.15 7.35
N GLN A 134 6.80 2.05 8.08
CA GLN A 134 5.84 0.96 8.27
C GLN A 134 4.45 1.40 8.73
N PRO A 135 4.27 2.38 9.66
CA PRO A 135 2.93 2.74 10.12
C PRO A 135 1.98 3.15 8.99
N PHE A 136 2.50 3.82 7.94
CA PHE A 136 1.70 4.12 6.76
C PHE A 136 1.65 2.93 5.79
N LEU A 137 2.79 2.27 5.55
CA LEU A 137 2.91 1.22 4.53
C LEU A 137 2.10 -0.03 4.87
N GLU A 138 1.89 -0.34 6.15
CA GLU A 138 1.07 -1.47 6.62
C GLU A 138 -0.44 -1.25 6.35
N ASN A 139 -0.87 -0.01 6.15
CA ASN A 139 -2.25 0.32 5.81
C ASN A 139 -2.53 0.24 4.30
N VAL A 140 -1.49 0.03 3.48
CA VAL A 140 -1.60 -0.19 2.04
C VAL A 140 -1.84 -1.68 1.79
N ASP A 141 -2.88 -2.04 1.03
CA ASP A 141 -3.24 -3.46 0.81
C ASP A 141 -2.16 -4.25 0.05
N GLU A 142 -1.49 -3.60 -0.91
CA GLU A 142 -0.45 -4.24 -1.70
C GLU A 142 0.65 -3.25 -2.09
N ILE A 143 1.90 -3.67 -1.90
CA ILE A 143 3.09 -2.96 -2.37
C ILE A 143 3.83 -3.85 -3.36
N VAL A 144 3.91 -3.42 -4.62
CA VAL A 144 4.58 -4.17 -5.68
C VAL A 144 5.80 -3.41 -6.15
N ILE A 145 6.98 -4.01 -5.96
CA ILE A 145 8.24 -3.44 -6.45
C ILE A 145 8.65 -4.17 -7.73
N ARG A 146 8.75 -3.43 -8.81
CA ARG A 146 9.22 -3.88 -10.11
C ARG A 146 10.51 -3.17 -10.48
N LYS A 147 11.10 -3.57 -11.62
CA LYS A 147 12.30 -2.94 -12.14
C LYS A 147 12.00 -1.47 -12.52
N GLY A 148 12.36 -0.55 -11.63
CA GLY A 148 12.20 0.89 -11.87
C GLY A 148 10.91 1.51 -11.34
N GLU A 149 9.99 0.74 -10.75
CA GLU A 149 8.71 1.22 -10.29
C GLU A 149 8.29 0.57 -8.97
N MET A 150 7.59 1.32 -8.11
CA MET A 150 6.86 0.82 -6.95
C MET A 150 5.39 1.23 -7.08
N LEU A 151 4.49 0.27 -6.94
CA LEU A 151 3.05 0.49 -6.94
C LEU A 151 2.53 0.32 -5.51
N LEU A 152 1.80 1.31 -5.05
CA LEU A 152 1.02 1.25 -3.80
C LEU A 152 -0.45 1.09 -4.21
N ARG A 153 -1.12 0.04 -3.72
CA ARG A 153 -2.52 -0.24 -4.04
C ARG A 153 -3.34 -0.31 -2.78
N ASP A 154 -4.46 0.37 -2.78
CA ASP A 154 -5.43 0.36 -1.69
C ASP A 154 -6.84 0.12 -2.27
N GLN A 155 -7.54 -0.88 -1.74
CA GLN A 155 -8.92 -1.23 -2.12
C GLN A 155 -9.96 -0.54 -1.23
N LYS A 156 -9.53 0.21 -0.24
CA LYS A 156 -10.45 0.96 0.63
C LYS A 156 -11.04 2.12 -0.17
N SER A 157 -12.25 1.91 -0.64
CA SER A 157 -13.11 2.99 -1.15
C SER A 157 -13.44 3.93 0.02
N SER A 158 -13.09 5.20 -0.13
CA SER A 158 -13.54 6.26 0.78
C SER A 158 -15.05 6.40 0.75
#